data_f9e6d80783c3079dfafd3b1dfea627ba
#
_entry.id   f9e6d80783c3079dfafd3b1dfea627ba
#
_cell.length_a   1.000
_cell.length_b   1.000
_cell.length_c   1.000
_cell.angle_alpha   90.00
_cell.angle_beta   90.00
_cell.angle_gamma   90.00
#
_symmetry.space_group_name_H-M   'P 1'
#
loop_
_entity.id
_entity.type
_entity.pdbx_description
1 polymer ?
#
loop_
_entity_poly.entity_id
_entity_poly.type
_entity_poly.pdbx_seq_one_letter_code
_entity_poly.pdbx_strand_id
1 'polypeptide(L)'
;MTEFAAIDFETANEQPSSVCSVGVVIVRDGEIVDSFYSLIHPEPEYYQWFCQRVHGLGPEDTEDAPVFPYVWEKIEPLIEGLPLVAHNSRFDEGCLKAVF
;
A
#
# COMPACT_ATOMS: atom_id res chain seq x y z
N MET A 1 -5.94 16.63 -14.19
CA MET A 1 -4.65 15.94 -14.02
C MET A 1 -4.68 14.63 -14.82
N THR A 2 -3.82 14.51 -15.81
CA THR A 2 -3.80 13.38 -16.72
C THR A 2 -2.71 12.36 -16.40
N GLU A 3 -1.75 12.74 -15.55
CA GLU A 3 -0.66 11.83 -15.14
C GLU A 3 -0.53 11.82 -13.62
N PHE A 4 -0.60 10.64 -13.02
CA PHE A 4 -0.46 10.47 -11.58
C PHE A 4 -0.27 9.00 -11.23
N ALA A 5 0.14 8.76 -9.99
CA ALA A 5 0.20 7.41 -9.42
C ALA A 5 -0.84 7.35 -8.30
N ALA A 6 -1.75 6.40 -8.39
CA ALA A 6 -2.74 6.15 -7.34
C ALA A 6 -2.20 5.06 -6.43
N ILE A 7 -2.25 5.28 -5.10
CA ILE A 7 -1.76 4.34 -4.11
C ILE A 7 -2.87 3.97 -3.13
N ASP A 8 -2.91 2.70 -2.72
CA ASP A 8 -3.93 2.17 -1.82
C ASP A 8 -3.29 1.14 -0.89
N PHE A 9 -3.46 1.34 0.43
CA PHE A 9 -2.93 0.43 1.44
C PHE A 9 -4.03 -0.33 2.16
N GLU A 10 -3.70 -1.53 2.65
CA GLU A 10 -4.49 -2.24 3.65
C GLU A 10 -3.61 -2.44 4.89
N THR A 11 -4.23 -2.41 6.07
CA THR A 11 -3.51 -2.60 7.33
C THR A 11 -4.00 -3.85 8.07
N ALA A 12 -3.08 -4.45 8.82
CA ALA A 12 -3.38 -5.65 9.61
C ALA A 12 -4.17 -5.32 10.89
N ASN A 13 -3.91 -4.14 11.47
CA ASN A 13 -4.50 -3.73 12.74
C ASN A 13 -4.71 -2.21 12.76
N GLU A 14 -5.02 -1.67 13.94
CA GLU A 14 -5.32 -0.24 14.11
C GLU A 14 -4.11 0.68 13.99
N GLN A 15 -2.90 0.12 13.97
CA GLN A 15 -1.69 0.93 13.80
C GLN A 15 -1.47 1.23 12.32
N PRO A 16 -1.36 2.52 11.92
CA PRO A 16 -1.14 2.86 10.52
C PRO A 16 0.14 2.26 9.91
N SER A 17 1.13 1.94 10.76
CA SER A 17 2.37 1.31 10.32
C SER A 17 2.19 -0.16 9.91
N SER A 18 1.07 -0.78 10.28
CA SER A 18 0.83 -2.20 10.04
C SER A 18 0.35 -2.51 8.62
N VAL A 19 0.88 -1.81 7.63
CA VAL A 19 0.50 -2.04 6.23
C VAL A 19 0.79 -3.49 5.86
N CYS A 20 -0.20 -4.17 5.28
CA CYS A 20 -0.08 -5.58 4.89
C CYS A 20 -0.23 -5.79 3.39
N SER A 21 -0.64 -4.78 2.66
CA SER A 21 -0.63 -4.78 1.21
C SER A 21 -0.61 -3.36 0.67
N VAL A 22 -0.14 -3.23 -0.56
CA VAL A 22 -0.15 -1.95 -1.27
C VAL A 22 -0.46 -2.21 -2.74
N GLY A 23 -1.34 -1.38 -3.30
CA GLY A 23 -1.62 -1.35 -4.72
C GLY A 23 -1.22 0.02 -5.28
N VAL A 24 -0.60 0.01 -6.45
CA VAL A 24 -0.22 1.24 -7.16
C VAL A 24 -0.69 1.12 -8.60
N VAL A 25 -1.30 2.18 -9.10
CA VAL A 25 -1.76 2.25 -10.48
C VAL A 25 -1.15 3.51 -11.10
N ILE A 26 -0.52 3.34 -12.24
CA ILE A 26 0.10 4.46 -12.97
C ILE A 26 -0.83 4.90 -14.09
N VAL A 27 -1.19 6.17 -14.08
CA VAL A 27 -2.07 6.76 -15.10
C VAL A 27 -1.27 7.80 -15.88
N ARG A 28 -1.31 7.69 -17.22
CA ARG A 28 -0.70 8.67 -18.13
C ARG A 28 -1.70 8.96 -19.25
N ASP A 29 -1.89 10.25 -19.53
CA ASP A 29 -2.84 10.71 -20.54
C ASP A 29 -4.25 10.14 -20.32
N GLY A 30 -4.63 10.00 -19.05
CA GLY A 30 -5.95 9.52 -18.66
C GLY A 30 -6.12 8.00 -18.79
N GLU A 31 -5.07 7.26 -19.10
CA GLU A 31 -5.12 5.81 -19.25
C GLU A 31 -4.21 5.10 -18.26
N ILE A 32 -4.65 3.93 -17.78
CA ILE A 32 -3.83 3.07 -16.93
C ILE A 32 -2.76 2.41 -17.81
N VAL A 33 -1.49 2.73 -17.52
CA VAL A 33 -0.37 2.21 -18.30
C VAL A 33 0.45 1.16 -17.55
N ASP A 34 0.31 1.10 -16.22
CA ASP A 34 1.04 0.13 -15.41
C ASP A 34 0.35 -0.03 -14.07
N SER A 35 0.63 -1.13 -13.39
CA SER A 35 0.13 -1.38 -12.05
C SER A 35 1.11 -2.26 -11.29
N PHE A 36 1.08 -2.15 -9.95
CA PHE A 36 1.92 -2.93 -9.07
C PHE A 36 1.12 -3.28 -7.83
N TYR A 37 1.24 -4.51 -7.37
CA TYR A 37 0.61 -4.95 -6.12
C TYR A 37 1.58 -5.83 -5.36
N SER A 38 1.65 -5.66 -4.05
CA SER A 38 2.46 -6.52 -3.20
C SER A 38 1.83 -6.70 -1.84
N LEU A 39 1.94 -7.91 -1.31
CA LEU A 39 1.73 -8.17 0.10
C LEU A 39 2.94 -7.62 0.85
N ILE A 40 2.74 -7.24 2.11
CA ILE A 40 3.77 -6.67 2.97
C ILE A 40 3.67 -7.35 4.33
N HIS A 41 4.82 -7.71 4.92
CA HIS A 41 4.86 -8.21 6.27
C HIS A 41 4.59 -7.03 7.22
N PRO A 42 3.46 -7.01 7.94
CA PRO A 42 3.08 -5.83 8.73
C PRO A 42 3.85 -5.71 10.03
N GLU A 43 4.00 -4.48 10.51
CA GLU A 43 4.60 -4.18 11.81
C GLU A 43 3.76 -3.13 12.54
N PRO A 44 3.18 -3.44 13.70
CA PRO A 44 3.21 -4.77 14.35
C PRO A 44 2.42 -5.82 13.57
N GLU A 45 2.80 -7.08 13.70
CA GLU A 45 2.33 -8.16 12.83
C GLU A 45 0.99 -8.81 13.22
N TYR A 46 0.39 -8.42 14.34
CA TYR A 46 -0.90 -8.99 14.72
C TYR A 46 -2.03 -8.46 13.83
N TYR A 47 -3.03 -9.31 13.62
CA TYR A 47 -4.20 -8.94 12.83
C TYR A 47 -5.43 -8.77 13.72
N GLN A 48 -6.17 -7.68 13.48
CA GLN A 48 -7.48 -7.48 14.09
C GLN A 48 -8.54 -8.08 13.17
N TRP A 49 -9.52 -8.75 13.76
CA TRP A 49 -10.52 -9.45 12.98
C TRP A 49 -11.32 -8.53 12.04
N PHE A 50 -11.61 -7.29 12.46
CA PHE A 50 -12.38 -6.40 11.60
C PHE A 50 -11.56 -5.94 10.39
N CYS A 51 -10.26 -5.80 10.52
CA CYS A 51 -9.38 -5.52 9.38
C CYS A 51 -9.40 -6.69 8.42
N GLN A 52 -9.29 -7.91 8.95
CA GLN A 52 -9.36 -9.12 8.14
C GLN A 52 -10.69 -9.24 7.38
N ARG A 53 -11.79 -8.81 8.00
CA ARG A 53 -13.10 -8.83 7.34
C ARG A 53 -13.16 -7.85 6.18
N VAL A 54 -12.46 -6.73 6.27
CA VAL A 54 -12.46 -5.71 5.22
C VAL A 54 -11.68 -6.18 3.98
N HIS A 55 -10.48 -6.72 4.18
CA HIS A 55 -9.60 -7.05 3.04
C HIS A 55 -9.35 -8.53 2.82
N GLY A 56 -9.75 -9.39 3.75
CA GLY A 56 -9.62 -10.84 3.60
C GLY A 56 -8.22 -11.40 3.81
N LEU A 57 -7.26 -10.57 4.20
CA LEU A 57 -5.89 -11.02 4.45
C LEU A 57 -5.71 -11.41 5.91
N GLY A 58 -4.86 -12.39 6.17
CA GLY A 58 -4.55 -12.85 7.51
C GLY A 58 -3.05 -13.15 7.66
N PRO A 59 -2.62 -13.58 8.86
CA PRO A 59 -1.20 -13.83 9.12
C PRO A 59 -0.54 -14.78 8.14
N GLU A 60 -1.27 -15.80 7.68
CA GLU A 60 -0.75 -16.78 6.74
C GLU A 60 -0.43 -16.20 5.37
N ASP A 61 -1.11 -15.11 4.99
CA ASP A 61 -0.92 -14.48 3.70
C ASP A 61 0.35 -13.63 3.66
N THR A 62 0.74 -13.05 4.79
CA THR A 62 1.85 -12.10 4.87
C THR A 62 3.03 -12.59 5.69
N GLU A 63 2.99 -13.83 6.18
CA GLU A 63 4.05 -14.41 7.00
C GLU A 63 5.41 -14.34 6.31
N ASP A 64 5.45 -14.66 5.02
CA ASP A 64 6.68 -14.65 4.22
C ASP A 64 6.79 -13.45 3.28
N ALA A 65 5.91 -12.47 3.45
CA ALA A 65 5.94 -11.28 2.60
C ALA A 65 7.09 -10.36 2.97
N PRO A 66 7.59 -9.57 2.01
CA PRO A 66 8.66 -8.60 2.31
C PRO A 66 8.17 -7.47 3.19
N VAL A 67 9.09 -6.86 3.95
CA VAL A 67 8.78 -5.69 4.76
C VAL A 67 8.64 -4.45 3.87
N PHE A 68 8.01 -3.39 4.38
CA PHE A 68 7.68 -2.21 3.60
C PHE A 68 8.88 -1.57 2.88
N PRO A 69 10.03 -1.33 3.53
CA PRO A 69 11.15 -0.69 2.83
C PRO A 69 11.58 -1.42 1.57
N TYR A 70 11.55 -2.74 1.59
CA TYR A 70 11.89 -3.56 0.44
C TYR A 70 10.88 -3.39 -0.69
N VAL A 71 9.59 -3.34 -0.34
CA VAL A 71 8.51 -3.14 -1.31
C VAL A 71 8.60 -1.74 -1.92
N TRP A 72 8.89 -0.74 -1.09
CA TRP A 72 9.01 0.64 -1.54
C TRP A 72 10.11 0.83 -2.58
N GLU A 73 11.20 0.10 -2.46
CA GLU A 73 12.28 0.15 -3.47
C GLU A 73 11.77 -0.21 -4.87
N LYS A 74 10.75 -1.05 -4.95
CA LYS A 74 10.15 -1.46 -6.22
C LYS A 74 9.12 -0.45 -6.72
N ILE A 75 8.46 0.25 -5.81
CA ILE A 75 7.46 1.25 -6.14
C ILE A 75 8.10 2.55 -6.62
N GLU A 76 9.16 2.97 -5.95
CA GLU A 76 9.77 4.27 -6.16
C GLU A 76 10.09 4.59 -7.63
N PRO A 77 10.75 3.70 -8.39
CA PRO A 77 11.01 3.99 -9.80
C PRO A 77 9.76 4.07 -10.67
N LEU A 78 8.68 3.42 -10.26
CA LEU A 78 7.41 3.46 -11.02
C LEU A 78 6.71 4.79 -10.88
N ILE A 79 6.83 5.45 -9.73
CA ILE A 79 6.10 6.68 -9.43
C ILE A 79 6.96 7.93 -9.57
N GLU A 80 8.21 7.79 -9.97
CA GLU A 80 9.15 8.90 -10.07
C GLU A 80 8.61 9.99 -10.98
N GLY A 81 8.59 11.22 -10.47
CA GLY A 81 8.12 12.38 -11.22
C GLY A 81 6.61 12.50 -11.30
N LEU A 82 5.85 11.60 -10.68
CA LEU A 82 4.39 11.64 -10.71
C LEU A 82 3.82 12.10 -9.38
N PRO A 83 2.75 12.90 -9.40
CA PRO A 83 2.03 13.18 -8.16
C PRO A 83 1.37 11.93 -7.64
N LEU A 84 1.35 11.75 -6.31
CA LEU A 84 0.70 10.64 -5.65
C LEU A 84 -0.72 11.02 -5.26
N VAL A 85 -1.67 10.16 -5.62
CA VAL A 85 -3.08 10.31 -5.26
C VAL A 85 -3.49 9.09 -4.45
N ALA A 86 -4.13 9.31 -3.32
CA ALA A 86 -4.59 8.23 -2.46
C ALA A 86 -6.09 8.02 -2.63
N HIS A 87 -6.51 6.76 -2.66
CA HIS A 87 -7.92 6.40 -2.76
C HIS A 87 -8.71 6.91 -1.55
N ASN A 88 -8.18 6.68 -0.36
CA ASN A 88 -8.71 7.23 0.88
C ASN A 88 -7.60 8.08 1.49
N SER A 89 -7.51 9.35 1.06
CA SER A 89 -6.35 10.20 1.31
C SER A 89 -5.91 10.27 2.77
N ARG A 90 -6.86 10.40 3.70
CA ARG A 90 -6.53 10.50 5.11
C ARG A 90 -5.91 9.22 5.66
N PHE A 91 -6.46 8.08 5.28
CA PHE A 91 -5.96 6.77 5.70
C PHE A 91 -4.59 6.48 5.10
N ASP A 92 -4.46 6.62 3.78
CA ASP A 92 -3.22 6.30 3.08
C ASP A 92 -2.08 7.25 3.44
N GLU A 93 -2.37 8.54 3.66
CA GLU A 93 -1.38 9.49 4.16
C GLU A 93 -0.88 9.09 5.54
N GLY A 94 -1.79 8.63 6.42
CA GLY A 94 -1.43 8.15 7.74
C GLY A 94 -0.49 6.96 7.67
N CYS A 95 -0.77 6.02 6.76
CA CYS A 95 0.10 4.86 6.54
C CYS A 95 1.49 5.28 6.05
N LEU A 96 1.55 6.16 5.06
CA LEU A 96 2.84 6.66 4.53
C LEU A 96 3.66 7.33 5.60
N LYS A 97 3.04 8.19 6.42
CA LYS A 97 3.76 8.86 7.51
C LYS A 97 4.27 7.87 8.55
N ALA A 98 3.51 6.83 8.83
CA ALA A 98 3.86 5.85 9.85
C ALA A 98 5.00 4.92 9.43
N VAL A 99 5.12 4.59 8.13
CA VAL A 99 6.14 3.66 7.64
C VAL A 99 7.43 4.35 7.20
N PHE A 100 7.39 5.66 7.04
CA PHE A 100 8.56 6.48 6.80
C PHE A 100 8.95 7.22 8.07
#